data_fd5b3288ceb8172cac2b93881c8eb2d7
#
_entry.id   fd5b3288ceb8172cac2b93881c8eb2d7
#
_cell.length_a   1.000
_cell.length_b   1.000
_cell.length_c   1.000
_cell.angle_alpha   90.00
_cell.angle_beta   90.00
_cell.angle_gamma   90.00
#
_symmetry.space_group_name_H-M   'P 1'
#
loop_
_entity.id
_entity.type
_entity.pdbx_description
1 polymer ?
#
loop_
_entity_poly.entity_id
_entity_poly.type
_entity_poly.pdbx_seq_one_letter_code
_entity_poly.pdbx_strand_id
1 'polypeptide(L)'
;MPSKHDSQTSAGFSFSPAQFQQLVEDTLAIARQRGATDAAVAVSEGVGLSVSVRKGEVENVERNRDKSIGVTVFVGQRRGNASTSDFSRASLEQTVQAAHDIARYTAEDPAAGLPDEQDLVTPRQAGRNLNLHHPWNIDAAGAAERARQAEEAALQTDRRITNSEGAGVSAMQGHFYAGNSRGFRGGYASSRHSLSVAPIAGKGQNMQRDYWYTSERDPADLAPAAAVGRYAAERSLARLNSRKIPTCEVPVLFESPLAAGLLG
;
A
#
# COMPACT_ATOMS: atom_id res chain seq x y z
N MET A 1 -21.42 27.49 19.63
CA MET A 1 -21.46 26.02 19.64
C MET A 1 -20.25 25.53 18.85
N PRO A 2 -19.28 24.85 19.45
CA PRO A 2 -18.13 24.30 18.69
C PRO A 2 -18.61 23.15 17.81
N SER A 3 -18.14 23.12 16.59
CA SER A 3 -18.50 22.16 15.57
C SER A 3 -18.00 20.74 15.92
N LYS A 4 -18.85 19.74 15.73
CA LYS A 4 -18.59 18.32 16.00
C LYS A 4 -17.58 17.67 15.01
N HIS A 5 -16.55 18.39 14.57
CA HIS A 5 -15.59 17.89 13.59
C HIS A 5 -14.22 17.49 14.14
N ASP A 6 -13.98 17.67 15.46
CA ASP A 6 -12.64 17.39 16.04
C ASP A 6 -12.49 16.05 16.77
N SER A 7 -13.39 15.09 16.59
CA SER A 7 -13.33 13.80 17.30
C SER A 7 -13.01 12.59 16.39
N GLN A 8 -12.41 12.80 15.21
CA GLN A 8 -11.79 11.71 14.44
C GLN A 8 -10.28 11.64 14.65
N THR A 9 -9.81 11.81 15.88
CA THR A 9 -8.46 11.40 16.23
C THR A 9 -8.43 9.89 16.40
N SER A 10 -7.97 9.26 15.34
CA SER A 10 -7.03 8.16 15.35
C SER A 10 -7.52 6.78 15.77
N ALA A 11 -8.03 6.04 14.84
CA ALA A 11 -7.82 4.59 14.83
C ALA A 11 -6.31 4.31 14.62
N GLY A 12 -5.45 4.57 15.61
CA GLY A 12 -4.07 4.11 15.62
C GLY A 12 -2.99 5.01 15.03
N PHE A 13 -3.27 6.19 14.48
CA PHE A 13 -2.26 7.14 13.98
C PHE A 13 -1.66 7.99 15.11
N SER A 14 -0.36 8.35 14.97
CA SER A 14 0.37 9.21 15.89
C SER A 14 0.22 10.69 15.57
N PHE A 15 -0.09 11.01 14.31
CA PHE A 15 -0.22 12.37 13.82
C PHE A 15 -1.64 12.65 13.36
N SER A 16 -2.12 13.87 13.66
CA SER A 16 -3.38 14.35 13.13
C SER A 16 -3.20 14.96 11.72
N PRO A 17 -4.27 15.07 10.92
CA PRO A 17 -4.21 15.79 9.64
C PRO A 17 -3.71 17.23 9.77
N ALA A 18 -4.04 17.93 10.84
CA ALA A 18 -3.57 19.30 11.10
C ALA A 18 -2.05 19.35 11.36
N GLN A 19 -1.50 18.38 12.08
CA GLN A 19 -0.05 18.27 12.26
C GLN A 19 0.67 17.99 10.93
N PHE A 20 0.11 17.15 10.08
CA PHE A 20 0.67 16.91 8.74
C PHE A 20 0.59 18.16 7.86
N GLN A 21 -0.53 18.87 7.90
CA GLN A 21 -0.65 20.16 7.22
C GLN A 21 0.45 21.13 7.65
N GLN A 22 0.69 21.27 8.94
CA GLN A 22 1.76 22.16 9.46
C GLN A 22 3.15 21.73 8.98
N LEU A 23 3.45 20.42 9.00
CA LEU A 23 4.73 19.90 8.48
C LEU A 23 4.93 20.23 7.00
N VAL A 24 3.88 20.12 6.19
CA VAL A 24 3.92 20.48 4.77
C VAL A 24 4.16 21.98 4.60
N GLU A 25 3.45 22.85 5.33
CA GLU A 25 3.62 24.31 5.26
C GLU A 25 5.04 24.72 5.66
N ASP A 26 5.54 24.18 6.78
CA ASP A 26 6.89 24.48 7.26
C ASP A 26 7.96 24.06 6.23
N THR A 27 7.81 22.86 5.64
CA THR A 27 8.76 22.35 4.66
C THR A 27 8.73 23.15 3.36
N LEU A 28 7.55 23.54 2.88
CA LEU A 28 7.41 24.43 1.72
C LEU A 28 8.04 25.81 1.97
N ALA A 29 7.86 26.35 3.18
CA ALA A 29 8.47 27.62 3.56
C ALA A 29 10.02 27.53 3.56
N ILE A 30 10.58 26.44 4.06
CA ILE A 30 12.02 26.17 4.02
C ILE A 30 12.51 26.08 2.55
N ALA A 31 11.79 25.35 1.69
CA ALA A 31 12.16 25.21 0.27
C ALA A 31 12.21 26.59 -0.42
N ARG A 32 11.21 27.43 -0.17
CA ARG A 32 11.16 28.79 -0.69
C ARG A 32 12.33 29.64 -0.19
N GLN A 33 12.66 29.59 1.11
CA GLN A 33 13.80 30.31 1.70
C GLN A 33 15.13 29.88 1.11
N ARG A 34 15.26 28.63 0.66
CA ARG A 34 16.45 28.08 0.00
C ARG A 34 16.53 28.37 -1.49
N GLY A 35 15.57 29.12 -2.05
CA GLY A 35 15.59 29.53 -3.44
C GLY A 35 15.02 28.54 -4.44
N ALA A 36 14.19 27.59 -3.99
CA ALA A 36 13.41 26.76 -4.88
C ALA A 36 12.47 27.62 -5.74
N THR A 37 12.42 27.38 -7.05
CA THR A 37 11.45 28.02 -7.94
C THR A 37 10.06 27.43 -7.71
N ASP A 38 9.98 26.10 -7.51
CA ASP A 38 8.80 25.37 -7.13
C ASP A 38 9.17 24.25 -6.15
N ALA A 39 8.19 23.81 -5.36
CA ALA A 39 8.34 22.66 -4.47
C ALA A 39 7.04 21.89 -4.29
N ALA A 40 7.14 20.58 -4.05
CA ALA A 40 6.07 19.73 -3.58
C ALA A 40 6.53 18.92 -2.36
N VAL A 41 5.62 18.74 -1.40
CA VAL A 41 5.87 18.02 -0.16
C VAL A 41 4.74 17.03 0.07
N ALA A 42 5.08 15.82 0.48
CA ALA A 42 4.12 14.84 0.94
C ALA A 42 4.60 14.22 2.26
N VAL A 43 3.72 14.16 3.25
CA VAL A 43 3.95 13.53 4.54
C VAL A 43 2.97 12.39 4.71
N SER A 44 3.42 11.29 5.28
CA SER A 44 2.59 10.09 5.47
C SER A 44 2.94 9.34 6.76
N GLU A 45 1.96 8.62 7.28
CA GLU A 45 2.11 7.61 8.31
C GLU A 45 1.32 6.36 7.91
N GLY A 46 1.92 5.19 8.10
CA GLY A 46 1.31 3.88 7.91
C GLY A 46 1.40 3.04 9.17
N VAL A 47 0.39 2.24 9.43
CA VAL A 47 0.35 1.25 10.52
C VAL A 47 -0.12 -0.07 9.95
N GLY A 48 0.53 -1.16 10.34
CA GLY A 48 0.23 -2.46 9.83
C GLY A 48 0.35 -3.59 10.84
N LEU A 49 -0.45 -4.64 10.60
CA LEU A 49 -0.32 -5.95 11.20
C LEU A 49 -0.29 -6.97 10.06
N SER A 50 0.73 -7.82 10.04
CA SER A 50 0.78 -8.99 9.18
C SER A 50 1.00 -10.23 10.04
N VAL A 51 0.23 -11.28 9.77
CA VAL A 51 0.38 -12.57 10.45
C VAL A 51 0.39 -13.66 9.39
N SER A 52 1.38 -14.55 9.46
CA SER A 52 1.40 -15.76 8.64
C SER A 52 1.31 -17.01 9.50
N VAL A 53 0.62 -17.99 8.98
CA VAL A 53 0.52 -19.33 9.55
C VAL A 53 0.91 -20.36 8.51
N ARG A 54 1.48 -21.47 8.97
CA ARG A 54 1.76 -22.63 8.14
C ARG A 54 1.54 -23.90 8.92
N LYS A 55 0.76 -24.82 8.36
CA LYS A 55 0.35 -26.08 9.00
C LYS A 55 -0.29 -25.86 10.37
N GLY A 56 -1.11 -24.83 10.46
CA GLY A 56 -1.79 -24.43 11.68
C GLY A 56 -0.95 -23.65 12.69
N GLU A 57 0.37 -23.58 12.53
CA GLU A 57 1.25 -22.87 13.44
C GLU A 57 1.56 -21.46 12.95
N VAL A 58 1.70 -20.50 13.86
CA VAL A 58 2.10 -19.14 13.53
C VAL A 58 3.58 -19.11 13.19
N GLU A 59 3.92 -18.69 11.97
CA GLU A 59 5.31 -18.52 11.53
C GLU A 59 5.83 -17.12 11.78
N ASN A 60 4.99 -16.10 11.53
CA ASN A 60 5.42 -14.71 11.69
C ASN A 60 4.28 -13.83 12.19
N VAL A 61 4.62 -12.86 13.04
CA VAL A 61 3.76 -11.74 13.44
C VAL A 61 4.58 -10.47 13.31
N GLU A 62 4.19 -9.61 12.42
CA GLU A 62 4.83 -8.33 12.18
C GLU A 62 3.87 -7.18 12.46
N ARG A 63 4.31 -6.24 13.27
CA ARG A 63 3.65 -4.94 13.46
C ARG A 63 4.61 -3.86 13.05
N ASN A 64 4.20 -3.05 12.09
CA ASN A 64 4.99 -1.92 11.64
C ASN A 64 4.25 -0.61 11.85
N ARG A 65 5.03 0.44 12.01
CA ARG A 65 4.59 1.82 11.98
C ARG A 65 5.67 2.62 11.30
N ASP A 66 5.36 3.11 10.14
CA ASP A 66 6.26 3.89 9.31
C ASP A 66 5.74 5.30 9.14
N LYS A 67 6.64 6.25 9.07
CA LYS A 67 6.33 7.64 8.74
C LYS A 67 7.41 8.21 7.83
N SER A 68 7.02 9.08 6.94
CA SER A 68 7.94 9.72 6.01
C SER A 68 7.44 11.09 5.60
N ILE A 69 8.37 12.00 5.38
CA ILE A 69 8.14 13.24 4.65
C ILE A 69 9.11 13.27 3.47
N GLY A 70 8.55 13.43 2.27
CA GLY A 70 9.30 13.60 1.03
C GLY A 70 9.15 15.02 0.49
N VAL A 71 10.23 15.58 0.00
CA VAL A 71 10.25 16.87 -0.65
C VAL A 71 10.82 16.76 -2.06
N THR A 72 10.13 17.36 -3.01
CA THR A 72 10.61 17.60 -4.37
C THR A 72 10.86 19.08 -4.50
N VAL A 73 12.08 19.45 -4.89
CA VAL A 73 12.49 20.83 -5.15
C VAL A 73 12.76 21.00 -6.64
N PHE A 74 12.31 22.11 -7.20
CA PHE A 74 12.63 22.53 -8.55
C PHE A 74 13.50 23.80 -8.51
N VAL A 75 14.52 23.83 -9.36
CA VAL A 75 15.36 25.01 -9.65
C VAL A 75 15.34 25.20 -11.17
N GLY A 76 14.46 26.05 -11.66
CA GLY A 76 14.10 26.09 -13.07
C GLY A 76 13.51 24.75 -13.52
N GLN A 77 14.06 24.15 -14.55
CA GLN A 77 13.67 22.85 -15.10
C GLN A 77 14.50 21.67 -14.53
N ARG A 78 15.13 21.86 -13.38
CA ARG A 78 15.92 20.83 -12.69
C ARG A 78 15.19 20.38 -11.46
N ARG A 79 15.16 19.07 -11.20
CA ARG A 79 14.44 18.45 -10.09
C ARG A 79 15.37 17.70 -9.16
N GLY A 80 15.17 17.88 -7.86
CA GLY A 80 15.80 17.07 -6.83
C GLY A 80 14.78 16.57 -5.82
N ASN A 81 14.97 15.36 -5.30
CA ASN A 81 14.10 14.73 -4.31
C ASN A 81 14.92 14.25 -3.13
N ALA A 82 14.39 14.44 -1.93
CA ALA A 82 14.91 13.84 -0.70
C ALA A 82 13.76 13.50 0.27
N SER A 83 14.01 12.61 1.20
CA SER A 83 13.03 12.23 2.22
C SER A 83 13.70 11.94 3.54
N THR A 84 12.90 12.01 4.63
CA THR A 84 13.31 11.65 5.98
C THR A 84 12.13 11.07 6.76
N SER A 85 12.43 10.25 7.77
CA SER A 85 11.46 9.80 8.78
C SER A 85 11.52 10.62 10.07
N ASP A 86 12.48 11.54 10.19
CA ASP A 86 12.59 12.46 11.32
C ASP A 86 11.94 13.81 10.99
N PHE A 87 10.88 14.15 11.71
CA PHE A 87 10.10 15.37 11.50
C PHE A 87 10.59 16.56 12.32
N SER A 88 11.79 16.47 12.93
CA SER A 88 12.43 17.61 13.59
C SER A 88 12.75 18.72 12.58
N ARG A 89 12.69 19.98 13.05
CA ARG A 89 12.99 21.14 12.21
C ARG A 89 14.35 21.05 11.53
N ALA A 90 15.38 20.60 12.27
CA ALA A 90 16.72 20.43 11.74
C ALA A 90 16.79 19.39 10.61
N SER A 91 16.09 18.26 10.77
CA SER A 91 16.02 17.21 9.76
C SER A 91 15.27 17.67 8.51
N LEU A 92 14.18 18.43 8.66
CA LEU A 92 13.46 19.04 7.54
C LEU A 92 14.35 20.01 6.75
N GLU A 93 15.10 20.87 7.44
CA GLU A 93 16.04 21.81 6.81
C GLU A 93 17.16 21.10 6.03
N GLN A 94 17.72 20.01 6.60
CA GLN A 94 18.72 19.17 5.91
C GLN A 94 18.14 18.45 4.70
N THR A 95 16.92 17.93 4.82
CA THR A 95 16.23 17.21 3.74
C THR A 95 15.94 18.15 2.56
N VAL A 96 15.43 19.35 2.84
CA VAL A 96 15.20 20.36 1.81
C VAL A 96 16.53 20.80 1.15
N GLN A 97 17.60 20.99 1.96
CA GLN A 97 18.91 21.32 1.44
C GLN A 97 19.42 20.23 0.49
N ALA A 98 19.31 18.96 0.89
CA ALA A 98 19.74 17.84 0.05
C ALA A 98 18.97 17.80 -1.28
N ALA A 99 17.64 17.96 -1.23
CA ALA A 99 16.82 18.02 -2.45
C ALA A 99 17.20 19.20 -3.36
N HIS A 100 17.44 20.37 -2.77
CA HIS A 100 17.88 21.57 -3.50
C HIS A 100 19.25 21.36 -4.16
N ASP A 101 20.21 20.79 -3.45
CA ASP A 101 21.53 20.53 -3.99
C ASP A 101 21.49 19.51 -5.13
N ILE A 102 20.69 18.45 -5.01
CA ILE A 102 20.43 17.50 -6.10
C ILE A 102 19.86 18.23 -7.32
N ALA A 103 18.85 19.09 -7.13
CA ALA A 103 18.26 19.86 -8.22
C ALA A 103 19.28 20.72 -8.95
N ARG A 104 20.22 21.36 -8.24
CA ARG A 104 21.26 22.21 -8.86
C ARG A 104 22.21 21.46 -9.78
N TYR A 105 22.46 20.17 -9.51
CA TYR A 105 23.42 19.35 -10.27
C TYR A 105 22.75 18.36 -11.24
N THR A 106 21.43 18.24 -11.21
CA THR A 106 20.67 17.40 -12.16
C THR A 106 20.59 18.09 -13.51
N ALA A 107 20.56 17.35 -14.60
CA ALA A 107 20.32 17.88 -15.94
C ALA A 107 18.93 18.54 -16.04
N GLU A 108 18.83 19.53 -16.91
CA GLU A 108 17.53 20.14 -17.23
C GLU A 108 16.62 19.15 -17.96
N ASP A 109 15.38 19.12 -17.55
CA ASP A 109 14.31 18.35 -18.18
C ASP A 109 13.16 19.31 -18.49
N PRO A 110 12.86 19.58 -19.78
CA PRO A 110 11.79 20.51 -20.17
C PRO A 110 10.41 20.11 -19.64
N ALA A 111 10.21 18.84 -19.28
CA ALA A 111 8.97 18.33 -18.69
C ALA A 111 8.97 18.39 -17.15
N ALA A 112 10.09 18.79 -16.51
CA ALA A 112 10.15 18.89 -15.06
C ALA A 112 9.40 20.12 -14.56
N GLY A 113 8.41 19.91 -13.68
CA GLY A 113 7.64 21.00 -13.10
C GLY A 113 6.45 20.47 -12.28
N LEU A 114 5.77 21.40 -11.65
CA LEU A 114 4.45 21.15 -11.07
C LEU A 114 3.38 21.26 -12.17
N PRO A 115 2.21 20.62 -12.01
CA PRO A 115 1.07 20.83 -12.90
C PRO A 115 0.71 22.30 -13.03
N ASP A 116 0.18 22.70 -14.18
CA ASP A 116 -0.32 24.05 -14.38
C ASP A 116 -1.47 24.35 -13.40
N GLU A 117 -1.70 25.62 -13.08
CA GLU A 117 -2.71 26.01 -12.09
C GLU A 117 -4.12 25.49 -12.44
N GLN A 118 -4.45 25.47 -13.72
CA GLN A 118 -5.74 24.96 -14.23
C GLN A 118 -5.95 23.46 -14.00
N ASP A 119 -4.85 22.70 -13.86
CA ASP A 119 -4.85 21.25 -13.66
C ASP A 119 -4.73 20.86 -12.18
N LEU A 120 -4.60 21.85 -11.29
CA LEU A 120 -4.57 21.61 -9.86
C LEU A 120 -5.96 21.22 -9.33
N VAL A 121 -5.97 20.23 -8.45
CA VAL A 121 -7.18 19.85 -7.71
C VAL A 121 -7.63 21.03 -6.85
N THR A 122 -8.88 21.44 -7.03
CA THR A 122 -9.47 22.53 -6.24
C THR A 122 -9.61 22.15 -4.76
N PRO A 123 -9.64 23.11 -3.82
CA PRO A 123 -9.86 22.82 -2.39
C PRO A 123 -11.13 21.99 -2.13
N ARG A 124 -12.19 22.22 -2.92
CA ARG A 124 -13.45 21.45 -2.83
C ARG A 124 -13.26 19.98 -3.21
N GLN A 125 -12.46 19.72 -4.24
CA GLN A 125 -12.14 18.35 -4.67
C GLN A 125 -11.19 17.67 -3.67
N ALA A 126 -10.17 18.39 -3.19
CA ALA A 126 -9.21 17.89 -2.20
C ALA A 126 -9.86 17.55 -0.85
N GLY A 127 -10.89 18.29 -0.43
CA GLY A 127 -11.65 18.06 0.81
C GLY A 127 -12.76 17.00 0.68
N ARG A 128 -12.88 16.32 -0.46
CA ARG A 128 -13.92 15.32 -0.68
C ARG A 128 -13.68 14.06 0.16
N ASN A 129 -14.71 13.61 0.88
CA ASN A 129 -14.66 12.31 1.55
C ASN A 129 -14.74 11.20 0.49
N LEU A 130 -13.65 10.44 0.36
CA LEU A 130 -13.52 9.35 -0.61
C LEU A 130 -13.97 8.00 -0.04
N ASN A 131 -14.33 7.93 1.25
CA ASN A 131 -14.74 6.71 1.96
C ASN A 131 -13.74 5.55 1.77
N LEU A 132 -12.44 5.82 1.95
CA LEU A 132 -11.37 4.84 1.72
C LEU A 132 -10.79 4.25 3.00
N HIS A 133 -11.21 4.74 4.19
CA HIS A 133 -10.64 4.35 5.46
C HIS A 133 -11.65 3.59 6.31
N HIS A 134 -11.42 2.28 6.44
CA HIS A 134 -12.23 1.32 7.20
C HIS A 134 -11.28 0.54 8.13
N PRO A 135 -11.03 1.03 9.35
CA PRO A 135 -10.09 0.38 10.26
C PRO A 135 -10.52 -1.03 10.62
N TRP A 136 -9.57 -1.96 10.62
CA TRP A 136 -9.79 -3.30 11.08
C TRP A 136 -9.14 -3.51 12.45
N ASN A 137 -9.94 -3.54 13.49
CA ASN A 137 -9.49 -3.74 14.86
C ASN A 137 -9.25 -5.24 15.15
N ILE A 138 -8.41 -5.87 14.33
CA ILE A 138 -8.01 -7.26 14.50
C ILE A 138 -6.68 -7.32 15.27
N ASP A 139 -6.58 -8.24 16.23
CA ASP A 139 -5.32 -8.55 16.88
C ASP A 139 -4.58 -9.70 16.20
N ALA A 140 -3.38 -10.01 16.67
CA ALA A 140 -2.57 -11.07 16.09
C ALA A 140 -3.23 -12.45 16.22
N ALA A 141 -3.96 -12.70 17.31
CA ALA A 141 -4.66 -13.97 17.52
C ALA A 141 -5.82 -14.13 16.54
N GLY A 142 -6.64 -13.09 16.37
CA GLY A 142 -7.73 -13.09 15.40
C GLY A 142 -7.27 -13.19 13.95
N ALA A 143 -6.14 -12.55 13.62
CA ALA A 143 -5.52 -12.65 12.30
C ALA A 143 -5.00 -14.08 12.04
N ALA A 144 -4.32 -14.68 13.01
CA ALA A 144 -3.84 -16.06 12.94
C ALA A 144 -4.99 -17.05 12.77
N GLU A 145 -6.08 -16.85 13.49
CA GLU A 145 -7.26 -17.72 13.39
C GLU A 145 -7.89 -17.67 11.99
N ARG A 146 -8.04 -16.47 11.41
CA ARG A 146 -8.53 -16.33 10.03
C ARG A 146 -7.61 -17.00 9.01
N ALA A 147 -6.29 -16.86 9.19
CA ALA A 147 -5.32 -17.50 8.33
C ALA A 147 -5.40 -19.05 8.44
N ARG A 148 -5.51 -19.58 9.68
CA ARG A 148 -5.74 -21.04 9.91
C ARG A 148 -7.00 -21.54 9.22
N GLN A 149 -8.11 -20.84 9.33
CA GLN A 149 -9.37 -21.22 8.67
C GLN A 149 -9.23 -21.33 7.15
N ALA A 150 -8.47 -20.42 6.52
CA ALA A 150 -8.21 -20.50 5.10
C ALA A 150 -7.30 -21.68 4.73
N GLU A 151 -6.23 -21.89 5.49
CA GLU A 151 -5.30 -22.99 5.27
C GLU A 151 -5.96 -24.35 5.49
N GLU A 152 -6.70 -24.51 6.58
CA GLU A 152 -7.44 -25.73 6.89
C GLU A 152 -8.48 -26.06 5.82
N ALA A 153 -9.26 -25.08 5.39
CA ALA A 153 -10.22 -25.26 4.30
C ALA A 153 -9.54 -25.70 2.99
N ALA A 154 -8.35 -25.17 2.70
CA ALA A 154 -7.59 -25.59 1.53
C ALA A 154 -7.11 -27.05 1.67
N LEU A 155 -6.53 -27.42 2.82
CA LEU A 155 -6.02 -28.76 3.08
C LEU A 155 -7.14 -29.83 3.09
N GLN A 156 -8.34 -29.48 3.53
CA GLN A 156 -9.50 -30.37 3.59
C GLN A 156 -10.25 -30.52 2.26
N THR A 157 -9.96 -29.71 1.25
CA THR A 157 -10.68 -29.70 -0.03
C THR A 157 -10.51 -31.02 -0.79
N ASP A 158 -9.31 -31.57 -0.85
CA ASP A 158 -9.01 -32.82 -1.56
C ASP A 158 -7.74 -33.47 -0.98
N ARG A 159 -7.74 -34.81 -0.90
CA ARG A 159 -6.57 -35.59 -0.41
C ARG A 159 -5.28 -35.36 -1.21
N ARG A 160 -5.37 -34.83 -2.40
CA ARG A 160 -4.22 -34.49 -3.26
C ARG A 160 -3.58 -33.16 -2.87
N ILE A 161 -4.23 -32.34 -2.04
CA ILE A 161 -3.59 -31.20 -1.37
C ILE A 161 -2.76 -31.78 -0.23
N THR A 162 -1.45 -31.79 -0.39
CA THR A 162 -0.53 -32.52 0.50
C THR A 162 0.30 -31.63 1.40
N ASN A 163 0.31 -30.34 1.10
CA ASN A 163 1.11 -29.35 1.83
C ASN A 163 0.55 -27.94 1.62
N SER A 164 1.12 -26.97 2.32
CA SER A 164 0.84 -25.54 2.19
C SER A 164 2.15 -24.73 2.31
N GLU A 165 2.25 -23.65 1.57
CA GLU A 165 3.25 -22.61 1.83
C GLU A 165 2.80 -21.65 2.93
N GLY A 166 1.57 -21.81 3.38
CA GLY A 166 0.96 -21.02 4.44
C GLY A 166 -0.20 -20.17 3.97
N ALA A 167 -0.81 -19.53 4.94
CA ALA A 167 -1.82 -18.50 4.78
C ALA A 167 -1.42 -17.25 5.53
N GLY A 168 -1.83 -16.09 5.05
CA GLY A 168 -1.48 -14.82 5.67
C GLY A 168 -2.66 -13.85 5.72
N VAL A 169 -2.74 -13.09 6.78
CA VAL A 169 -3.64 -11.95 6.96
C VAL A 169 -2.83 -10.68 7.08
N SER A 170 -3.23 -9.64 6.38
CA SER A 170 -2.65 -8.31 6.48
C SER A 170 -3.77 -7.29 6.75
N ALA A 171 -3.56 -6.44 7.75
CA ALA A 171 -4.43 -5.33 8.10
C ALA A 171 -3.60 -4.04 8.08
N MET A 172 -3.73 -3.26 7.02
CA MET A 172 -2.94 -2.05 6.80
C MET A 172 -3.85 -0.82 6.74
N GLN A 173 -3.38 0.27 7.30
CA GLN A 173 -4.00 1.58 7.16
C GLN A 173 -2.94 2.67 7.13
N GLY A 174 -3.25 3.77 6.49
CA GLY A 174 -2.35 4.90 6.41
C GLY A 174 -3.11 6.18 6.12
N HIS A 175 -2.47 7.29 6.37
CA HIS A 175 -2.91 8.60 5.93
C HIS A 175 -1.73 9.42 5.43
N PHE A 176 -2.03 10.36 4.57
CA PHE A 176 -1.05 11.31 4.08
C PHE A 176 -1.65 12.70 3.95
N TYR A 177 -0.77 13.68 3.83
CA TYR A 177 -1.11 15.04 3.42
C TYR A 177 -0.05 15.53 2.45
N ALA A 178 -0.46 16.19 1.39
CA ALA A 178 0.43 16.73 0.39
C ALA A 178 0.11 18.20 0.08
N GLY A 179 1.14 18.94 -0.31
CA GLY A 179 1.00 20.31 -0.76
C GLY A 179 2.12 20.70 -1.71
N ASN A 180 1.89 21.77 -2.46
CA ASN A 180 2.91 22.34 -3.36
C ASN A 180 2.96 23.87 -3.28
N SER A 181 3.98 24.46 -3.89
CA SER A 181 4.18 25.91 -3.93
C SER A 181 3.11 26.67 -4.72
N ARG A 182 2.36 25.98 -5.57
CA ARG A 182 1.27 26.56 -6.39
C ARG A 182 -0.10 26.50 -5.70
N GLY A 183 -0.14 26.16 -4.39
CA GLY A 183 -1.35 26.26 -3.56
C GLY A 183 -2.14 24.97 -3.40
N PHE A 184 -1.78 23.86 -4.04
CA PHE A 184 -2.43 22.59 -3.75
C PHE A 184 -2.20 22.17 -2.29
N ARG A 185 -3.28 21.74 -1.63
CA ARG A 185 -3.31 21.17 -0.28
C ARG A 185 -4.36 20.08 -0.23
N GLY A 186 -3.98 18.88 0.22
CA GLY A 186 -4.94 17.79 0.34
C GLY A 186 -4.32 16.52 0.88
N GLY A 187 -5.17 15.65 1.42
CA GLY A 187 -4.78 14.35 1.93
C GLY A 187 -5.99 13.55 2.37
N TYR A 188 -5.83 12.27 2.57
CA TYR A 188 -6.87 11.39 3.06
C TYR A 188 -6.26 10.18 3.78
N ALA A 189 -7.08 9.51 4.58
CA ALA A 189 -6.77 8.21 5.14
C ALA A 189 -7.33 7.10 4.26
N SER A 190 -6.65 5.97 4.25
CA SER A 190 -7.09 4.76 3.55
C SER A 190 -6.69 3.51 4.30
N SER A 191 -7.37 2.42 4.01
CA SER A 191 -7.06 1.09 4.52
C SER A 191 -6.99 0.07 3.38
N ARG A 192 -6.28 -1.02 3.63
CA ARG A 192 -6.22 -2.19 2.77
C ARG A 192 -6.01 -3.43 3.63
N HIS A 193 -6.92 -4.38 3.51
CA HIS A 193 -6.89 -5.62 4.25
C HIS A 193 -6.86 -6.78 3.28
N SER A 194 -6.16 -7.84 3.64
CA SER A 194 -6.07 -9.02 2.76
C SER A 194 -5.96 -10.31 3.55
N LEU A 195 -6.41 -11.38 2.92
CA LEU A 195 -6.23 -12.75 3.32
C LEU A 195 -5.78 -13.53 2.09
N SER A 196 -4.74 -14.34 2.22
CA SER A 196 -4.24 -15.19 1.13
C SER A 196 -3.84 -16.56 1.65
N VAL A 197 -3.83 -17.56 0.76
CA VAL A 197 -3.34 -18.91 1.06
C VAL A 197 -2.77 -19.56 -0.19
N ALA A 198 -1.71 -20.36 -0.02
CA ALA A 198 -0.99 -21.01 -1.10
C ALA A 198 -0.83 -22.53 -0.84
N PRO A 199 -1.85 -23.34 -1.15
CA PRO A 199 -1.78 -24.80 -1.03
C PRO A 199 -0.92 -25.42 -2.12
N ILE A 200 -0.41 -26.62 -1.80
CA ILE A 200 0.41 -27.43 -2.71
C ILE A 200 -0.32 -28.75 -2.96
N ALA A 201 -0.59 -29.04 -4.23
CA ALA A 201 -1.19 -30.31 -4.69
C ALA A 201 -0.11 -31.27 -5.24
N GLY A 202 -0.33 -32.56 -5.10
CA GLY A 202 0.57 -33.61 -5.62
C GLY A 202 1.71 -33.96 -4.68
N LYS A 203 2.64 -34.79 -5.16
CA LYS A 203 3.82 -35.26 -4.41
C LYS A 203 5.06 -35.32 -5.30
N GLY A 204 6.23 -35.15 -4.71
CA GLY A 204 7.53 -35.27 -5.40
C GLY A 204 7.64 -34.26 -6.55
N GLN A 205 8.09 -34.73 -7.71
CA GLN A 205 8.27 -33.89 -8.90
C GLN A 205 6.96 -33.44 -9.56
N ASN A 206 5.82 -34.02 -9.17
CA ASN A 206 4.50 -33.63 -9.68
C ASN A 206 3.78 -32.63 -8.78
N MET A 207 4.46 -32.05 -7.80
CA MET A 207 3.88 -30.99 -6.98
C MET A 207 3.55 -29.77 -7.82
N GLN A 208 2.36 -29.24 -7.60
CA GLN A 208 1.88 -28.00 -8.20
C GLN A 208 1.39 -27.07 -7.09
N ARG A 209 1.67 -25.79 -7.25
CA ARG A 209 1.27 -24.74 -6.35
C ARG A 209 0.44 -23.70 -7.10
N ASP A 210 -0.58 -23.21 -6.46
CA ASP A 210 -1.26 -21.97 -6.83
C ASP A 210 -1.75 -21.29 -5.54
N TYR A 211 -2.29 -20.11 -5.66
CA TYR A 211 -2.75 -19.33 -4.55
C TYR A 211 -4.07 -18.64 -4.88
N TRP A 212 -4.76 -18.19 -3.85
CA TRP A 212 -5.84 -17.24 -3.99
C TRP A 212 -5.85 -16.27 -2.82
N TYR A 213 -6.55 -15.16 -3.03
CA TYR A 213 -6.62 -14.09 -2.03
C TYR A 213 -7.92 -13.31 -2.15
N THR A 214 -8.23 -12.55 -1.09
CA THR A 214 -9.18 -11.46 -1.07
C THR A 214 -8.47 -10.22 -0.56
N SER A 215 -8.79 -9.04 -1.10
CA SER A 215 -8.13 -7.80 -0.71
C SER A 215 -9.10 -6.64 -0.88
N GLU A 216 -9.52 -6.05 0.25
CA GLU A 216 -10.55 -5.02 0.31
C GLU A 216 -10.14 -3.86 1.21
N ARG A 217 -10.81 -2.73 1.07
CA ARG A 217 -10.63 -1.58 1.97
C ARG A 217 -11.43 -1.74 3.25
N ASP A 218 -12.66 -2.23 3.14
CA ASP A 218 -13.49 -2.57 4.29
C ASP A 218 -13.28 -4.06 4.63
N PRO A 219 -12.91 -4.39 5.88
CA PRO A 219 -12.74 -5.79 6.27
C PRO A 219 -14.04 -6.60 6.20
N ALA A 220 -15.21 -5.94 6.19
CA ALA A 220 -16.51 -6.60 6.03
C ALA A 220 -16.73 -7.15 4.62
N ASP A 221 -16.06 -6.59 3.61
CA ASP A 221 -16.15 -7.00 2.21
C ASP A 221 -15.17 -8.15 1.87
N LEU A 222 -14.27 -8.52 2.79
CA LEU A 222 -13.37 -9.66 2.57
C LEU A 222 -14.15 -10.95 2.39
N ALA A 223 -13.80 -11.74 1.39
CA ALA A 223 -14.37 -13.05 1.18
C ALA A 223 -14.14 -13.96 2.41
N PRO A 224 -15.07 -14.86 2.73
CA PRO A 224 -14.91 -15.81 3.83
C PRO A 224 -13.63 -16.63 3.69
N ALA A 225 -12.87 -16.77 4.78
CA ALA A 225 -11.56 -17.44 4.79
C ALA A 225 -11.62 -18.85 4.18
N ALA A 226 -12.64 -19.63 4.54
CA ALA A 226 -12.83 -20.97 3.98
C ALA A 226 -13.12 -20.96 2.46
N ALA A 227 -13.74 -19.92 1.92
CA ALA A 227 -13.98 -19.82 0.49
C ALA A 227 -12.67 -19.53 -0.26
N VAL A 228 -11.83 -18.63 0.27
CA VAL A 228 -10.49 -18.34 -0.26
C VAL A 228 -9.65 -19.62 -0.27
N GLY A 229 -9.68 -20.38 0.85
CA GLY A 229 -8.95 -21.65 0.98
C GLY A 229 -9.36 -22.69 -0.05
N ARG A 230 -10.66 -22.95 -0.18
CA ARG A 230 -11.18 -23.92 -1.16
C ARG A 230 -10.82 -23.55 -2.58
N TYR A 231 -11.01 -22.30 -2.96
CA TYR A 231 -10.71 -21.87 -4.32
C TYR A 231 -9.21 -21.93 -4.63
N ALA A 232 -8.35 -21.59 -3.69
CA ALA A 232 -6.90 -21.76 -3.85
C ALA A 232 -6.50 -23.23 -4.07
N ALA A 233 -7.16 -24.16 -3.35
CA ALA A 233 -6.96 -25.60 -3.52
C ALA A 233 -7.44 -26.09 -4.90
N GLU A 234 -8.61 -25.66 -5.36
CA GLU A 234 -9.11 -25.98 -6.70
C GLU A 234 -8.15 -25.51 -7.80
N ARG A 235 -7.58 -24.32 -7.67
CA ARG A 235 -6.57 -23.78 -8.58
C ARG A 235 -5.32 -24.66 -8.59
N SER A 236 -4.80 -25.06 -7.42
CA SER A 236 -3.63 -25.95 -7.32
C SER A 236 -3.90 -27.32 -7.91
N LEU A 237 -5.07 -27.88 -7.71
CA LEU A 237 -5.51 -29.15 -8.28
C LEU A 237 -5.62 -29.09 -9.81
N ALA A 238 -6.14 -28.00 -10.35
CA ALA A 238 -6.27 -27.79 -11.80
C ALA A 238 -4.93 -27.79 -12.53
N ARG A 239 -3.83 -27.52 -11.81
CA ARG A 239 -2.46 -27.55 -12.40
C ARG A 239 -1.84 -28.93 -12.43
N LEU A 240 -2.44 -29.94 -11.76
CA LEU A 240 -1.94 -31.31 -11.78
C LEU A 240 -2.01 -31.91 -13.20
N ASN A 241 -1.07 -32.82 -13.50
CA ASN A 241 -0.97 -33.51 -14.79
C ASN A 241 -0.79 -32.57 -15.99
N SER A 242 -0.10 -31.45 -15.77
CA SER A 242 0.27 -30.54 -16.85
C SER A 242 1.10 -31.28 -17.92
N ARG A 243 0.88 -30.93 -19.19
CA ARG A 243 1.58 -31.54 -20.33
C ARG A 243 2.03 -30.46 -21.31
N LYS A 244 3.09 -30.77 -22.04
CA LYS A 244 3.51 -29.91 -23.16
C LYS A 244 2.51 -30.04 -24.31
N ILE A 245 2.22 -28.92 -24.93
CA ILE A 245 1.48 -28.84 -26.19
C ILE A 245 2.45 -28.47 -27.30
N PRO A 246 2.18 -28.87 -28.57
CA PRO A 246 2.99 -28.44 -29.70
C PRO A 246 2.92 -26.95 -29.91
N THR A 247 3.90 -26.39 -30.65
CA THR A 247 3.82 -24.99 -31.08
C THR A 247 2.58 -24.81 -31.95
N CYS A 248 1.75 -23.84 -31.56
CA CYS A 248 0.48 -23.57 -32.26
C CYS A 248 0.12 -22.07 -32.14
N GLU A 249 -0.74 -21.63 -33.01
CA GLU A 249 -1.36 -20.32 -32.98
C GLU A 249 -2.82 -20.49 -32.54
N VAL A 250 -3.17 -19.92 -31.40
CA VAL A 250 -4.51 -20.07 -30.79
C VAL A 250 -4.92 -18.78 -30.08
N PRO A 251 -6.21 -18.52 -29.94
CA PRO A 251 -6.69 -17.47 -29.04
C PRO A 251 -6.26 -17.74 -27.60
N VAL A 252 -5.81 -16.71 -26.89
CA VAL A 252 -5.37 -16.79 -25.49
C VAL A 252 -6.25 -15.92 -24.63
N LEU A 253 -6.84 -16.52 -23.59
CA LEU A 253 -7.57 -15.79 -22.53
C LEU A 253 -6.63 -15.62 -21.33
N PHE A 254 -6.35 -14.36 -20.97
CA PHE A 254 -5.61 -14.03 -19.77
C PHE A 254 -6.58 -13.83 -18.60
N GLU A 255 -6.34 -14.56 -17.52
CA GLU A 255 -7.06 -14.34 -16.27
C GLU A 255 -6.80 -12.91 -15.75
N SER A 256 -7.84 -12.23 -15.28
CA SER A 256 -7.77 -10.83 -14.85
C SER A 256 -6.61 -10.51 -13.88
N PRO A 257 -6.32 -11.30 -12.83
CA PRO A 257 -5.17 -11.03 -11.95
C PRO A 257 -3.81 -11.13 -12.65
N LEU A 258 -3.72 -11.87 -13.75
CA LEU A 258 -2.48 -12.06 -14.52
C LEU A 258 -2.35 -11.07 -15.68
N ALA A 259 -3.48 -10.55 -16.18
CA ALA A 259 -3.52 -9.67 -17.33
C ALA A 259 -2.71 -8.36 -17.12
N ALA A 260 -2.65 -7.87 -15.89
CA ALA A 260 -1.86 -6.70 -15.54
C ALA A 260 -0.36 -6.88 -15.84
N GLY A 261 0.17 -8.12 -15.71
CA GLY A 261 1.57 -8.44 -16.03
C GLY A 261 1.93 -8.34 -17.52
N LEU A 262 0.95 -8.13 -18.41
CA LEU A 262 1.20 -7.85 -19.82
C LEU A 262 1.51 -6.36 -20.08
N LEU A 263 1.18 -5.49 -19.14
CA LEU A 263 1.29 -4.04 -19.25
C LEU A 263 2.44 -3.45 -18.43
N GLY A 264 3.05 -4.26 -17.54
CA GLY A 264 4.10 -3.85 -16.61
C GLY A 264 5.43 -4.54 -16.79
#